data_c9686a48c869ac2e9613b7585895c117
#
_entry.id   c9686a48c869ac2e9613b7585895c117
#
_cell.length_a   1.000
_cell.length_b   1.000
_cell.length_c   1.000
_cell.angle_alpha   90.00
_cell.angle_beta   90.00
_cell.angle_gamma   90.00
#
_symmetry.space_group_name_H-M   'P 1'
#
loop_
_entity.id
_entity.type
_entity.pdbx_description
1 polymer ?
#
loop_
_entity_poly.entity_id
_entity_poly.type
_entity_poly.pdbx_seq_one_letter_code
_entity_poly.pdbx_strand_id
1 'polypeptide(L)'
;GGALMGKFLVFTDGAALHERVARAHTVAEREAITAEALGRTLDPYRIIIIMLIVLVVLIAITQYPHSKPLRNDAEEAKAPIGETLAYLAKNRLFRAGIFTQFLYVGLQTSLWTFTIRLALNLDPALNERTAANYLIAAFISFFLGKTIANLLMTRMSENGILMAYSLLGVLCITYIVVVPSFTTVYAA
;
A
#
# COMPACT_ATOMS: atom_id res chain seq x y z
N GLY A 1 -5.32 6.62 -5.29
CA GLY A 1 -5.76 7.84 -4.56
C GLY A 1 -4.68 8.40 -3.66
N GLY A 2 -4.20 7.65 -2.62
CA GLY A 2 -3.32 8.19 -1.57
C GLY A 2 -1.99 8.76 -2.07
N ALA A 3 -1.31 8.11 -3.02
CA ALA A 3 -0.06 8.62 -3.57
C ALA A 3 -0.24 9.93 -4.36
N LEU A 4 -1.36 10.09 -5.08
CA LEU A 4 -1.71 11.34 -5.75
C LEU A 4 -2.02 12.44 -4.73
N MET A 5 -2.79 12.13 -3.69
CA MET A 5 -3.06 13.07 -2.59
C MET A 5 -1.77 13.50 -1.91
N GLY A 6 -0.87 12.55 -1.60
CA GLY A 6 0.45 12.86 -1.03
C GLY A 6 1.24 13.82 -1.91
N LYS A 7 1.31 13.53 -3.22
CA LYS A 7 2.04 14.38 -4.17
C LYS A 7 1.49 15.80 -4.26
N PHE A 8 0.17 15.97 -4.32
CA PHE A 8 -0.46 17.28 -4.54
C PHE A 8 -0.74 18.06 -3.26
N LEU A 9 -0.94 17.39 -2.13
CA LEU A 9 -1.30 18.03 -0.86
C LEU A 9 -0.14 18.13 0.13
N VAL A 10 0.76 17.12 0.15
CA VAL A 10 1.86 17.08 1.13
C VAL A 10 3.16 17.62 0.53
N PHE A 11 3.54 17.17 -0.68
CA PHE A 11 4.83 17.52 -1.27
C PHE A 11 4.82 18.84 -2.08
N THR A 12 3.71 19.57 -2.11
CA THR A 12 3.61 20.78 -2.94
C THR A 12 4.58 21.88 -2.48
N ASP A 13 4.85 21.99 -1.17
CA ASP A 13 5.61 23.08 -0.57
C ASP A 13 6.88 22.64 0.19
N GLY A 14 7.29 21.37 0.09
CA GLY A 14 8.40 20.84 0.91
C GLY A 14 9.71 21.63 0.75
N ALA A 15 10.08 21.97 -0.49
CA ALA A 15 11.29 22.76 -0.77
C ALA A 15 11.18 24.21 -0.24
N ALA A 16 10.03 24.84 -0.44
CA ALA A 16 9.76 26.19 0.06
C ALA A 16 9.73 26.23 1.59
N LEU A 17 9.26 25.18 2.23
CA LEU A 17 9.24 25.06 3.69
C LEU A 17 10.64 24.95 4.26
N HIS A 18 11.50 24.11 3.69
CA HIS A 18 12.92 24.01 4.09
C HIS A 18 13.64 25.33 3.97
N GLU A 19 13.41 26.08 2.91
CA GLU A 19 14.01 27.41 2.70
C GLU A 19 13.49 28.43 3.72
N ARG A 20 12.19 28.40 4.04
CA ARG A 20 11.60 29.28 5.09
C ARG A 20 12.16 28.95 6.48
N VAL A 21 12.29 27.67 6.83
CA VAL A 21 12.90 27.24 8.10
C VAL A 21 14.38 27.64 8.20
N ALA A 22 15.12 27.54 7.09
CA ALA A 22 16.53 27.94 7.02
C ALA A 22 16.71 29.46 7.17
N ARG A 23 15.75 30.28 6.76
CA ARG A 23 15.74 31.73 6.88
C ARG A 23 15.20 32.24 8.22
N ALA A 24 14.58 31.39 9.03
CA ALA A 24 14.04 31.79 10.33
C ALA A 24 15.16 32.03 11.32
N HIS A 25 15.21 33.25 11.89
CA HIS A 25 16.24 33.68 12.81
C HIS A 25 15.90 33.46 14.28
N THR A 26 14.62 33.24 14.61
CA THR A 26 14.15 33.01 15.98
C THR A 26 13.52 31.64 16.17
N VAL A 27 13.60 31.12 17.41
CA VAL A 27 12.99 29.84 17.78
C VAL A 27 11.48 29.90 17.61
N ALA A 28 10.83 30.98 18.00
CA ALA A 28 9.39 31.19 17.87
C ALA A 28 8.91 31.19 16.40
N GLU A 29 9.72 31.76 15.51
CA GLU A 29 9.43 31.78 14.07
C GLU A 29 9.53 30.38 13.45
N ARG A 30 10.52 29.57 13.88
CA ARG A 30 10.65 28.17 13.49
C ARG A 30 9.48 27.31 13.98
N GLU A 31 9.06 27.52 15.21
CA GLU A 31 7.90 26.82 15.78
C GLU A 31 6.61 27.15 15.02
N ALA A 32 6.39 28.42 14.68
CA ALA A 32 5.23 28.84 13.90
C ALA A 32 5.21 28.21 12.50
N ILE A 33 6.35 28.21 11.79
CA ILE A 33 6.48 27.56 10.48
C ILE A 33 6.26 26.06 10.57
N THR A 34 6.78 25.42 11.61
CA THR A 34 6.61 23.97 11.84
C THR A 34 5.16 23.62 12.16
N ALA A 35 4.47 24.44 12.96
CA ALA A 35 3.06 24.27 13.27
C ALA A 35 2.16 24.45 12.03
N GLU A 36 2.46 25.42 11.18
CA GLU A 36 1.77 25.61 9.88
C GLU A 36 1.98 24.39 8.98
N ALA A 37 3.20 23.88 8.89
CA ALA A 37 3.53 22.70 8.10
C ALA A 37 2.82 21.45 8.61
N LEU A 38 2.77 21.27 9.93
CA LEU A 38 2.04 20.17 10.56
C LEU A 38 0.55 20.26 10.28
N GLY A 39 -0.05 21.45 10.35
CA GLY A 39 -1.44 21.68 10.01
C GLY A 39 -1.75 21.25 8.56
N ARG A 40 -0.94 21.68 7.60
CA ARG A 40 -1.08 21.29 6.19
C ARG A 40 -0.89 19.79 5.96
N THR A 41 0.00 19.16 6.71
CA THR A 41 0.21 17.70 6.65
C THR A 41 -1.00 16.94 7.23
N LEU A 42 -1.71 17.53 8.20
CA LEU A 42 -2.89 16.90 8.83
C LEU A 42 -4.16 17.04 7.99
N ASP A 43 -4.26 18.01 7.08
CA ASP A 43 -5.46 18.22 6.26
C ASP A 43 -5.85 17.01 5.39
N PRO A 44 -4.92 16.31 4.70
CA PRO A 44 -5.24 15.06 4.00
C PRO A 44 -5.80 13.99 4.92
N TYR A 45 -5.30 13.90 6.16
CA TYR A 45 -5.81 12.92 7.15
C TYR A 45 -7.23 13.24 7.59
N ARG A 46 -7.59 14.52 7.74
CA ARG A 46 -8.96 14.95 8.03
C ARG A 46 -9.91 14.52 6.92
N ILE A 47 -9.53 14.69 5.66
CA ILE A 47 -10.33 14.25 4.49
C ILE A 47 -10.51 12.73 4.52
N ILE A 48 -9.45 11.97 4.81
CA ILE A 48 -9.51 10.51 4.92
C ILE A 48 -10.44 10.09 6.06
N ILE A 49 -10.37 10.73 7.22
CA ILE A 49 -11.25 10.44 8.36
C ILE A 49 -12.71 10.69 7.99
N ILE A 50 -13.02 11.82 7.36
CA ILE A 50 -14.40 12.13 6.93
C ILE A 50 -14.88 11.07 5.93
N MET A 51 -14.06 10.70 4.96
CA MET A 51 -14.40 9.67 3.98
C MET A 51 -14.64 8.30 4.63
N LEU A 52 -13.84 7.94 5.63
CA LEU A 52 -14.03 6.69 6.39
C LEU A 52 -15.32 6.72 7.20
N ILE A 53 -15.65 7.85 7.84
CA ILE A 53 -16.92 8.00 8.57
C ILE A 53 -18.09 7.84 7.61
N VAL A 54 -18.06 8.49 6.46
CA VAL A 54 -19.10 8.34 5.42
C VAL A 54 -19.22 6.88 4.98
N LEU A 55 -18.10 6.19 4.76
CA LEU A 55 -18.10 4.77 4.38
C LEU A 55 -18.72 3.88 5.47
N VAL A 56 -18.37 4.11 6.75
CA VAL A 56 -18.94 3.37 7.88
C VAL A 56 -20.45 3.61 7.96
N VAL A 57 -20.90 4.85 7.79
CA VAL A 57 -22.32 5.19 7.78
C VAL A 57 -23.05 4.51 6.62
N LEU A 58 -22.47 4.54 5.41
CA LEU A 58 -23.02 3.85 4.25
C LEU A 58 -23.15 2.33 4.49
N ILE A 59 -22.13 1.70 5.05
CA ILE A 59 -22.16 0.28 5.40
C ILE A 59 -23.23 0.00 6.46
N ALA A 60 -23.36 0.85 7.47
CA ALA A 60 -24.34 0.69 8.54
C ALA A 60 -25.79 0.83 8.04
N ILE A 61 -26.01 1.70 7.04
CA ILE A 61 -27.35 1.93 6.47
C ILE A 61 -27.68 0.85 5.41
N THR A 62 -26.66 0.27 4.76
CA THR A 62 -26.86 -0.74 3.73
C THR A 62 -27.38 -2.03 4.36
N GLN A 63 -28.61 -2.40 4.02
CA GLN A 63 -29.16 -3.69 4.41
C GLN A 63 -28.52 -4.78 3.55
N TYR A 64 -27.58 -5.50 4.11
CA TYR A 64 -27.02 -6.67 3.44
C TYR A 64 -28.07 -7.79 3.40
N PRO A 65 -28.34 -8.38 2.23
CA PRO A 65 -29.22 -9.54 2.14
C PRO A 65 -28.61 -10.65 3.02
N HIS A 66 -29.36 -11.09 4.01
CA HIS A 66 -28.98 -12.25 4.78
C HIS A 66 -29.03 -13.44 3.82
N SER A 67 -27.88 -13.95 3.43
CA SER A 67 -27.81 -15.21 2.69
C SER A 67 -28.43 -16.28 3.58
N LYS A 68 -29.62 -16.77 3.21
CA LYS A 68 -30.17 -17.94 3.87
C LYS A 68 -29.18 -19.08 3.63
N PRO A 69 -28.74 -19.80 4.67
CA PRO A 69 -27.91 -20.97 4.47
C PRO A 69 -28.67 -21.92 3.53
N LEU A 70 -28.02 -22.33 2.45
CA LEU A 70 -28.59 -23.17 1.38
C LEU A 70 -28.90 -24.61 1.85
N ARG A 71 -28.65 -24.94 3.11
CA ARG A 71 -28.84 -26.27 3.69
C ARG A 71 -29.19 -26.14 5.17
N ASN A 72 -29.93 -27.12 5.69
CA ASN A 72 -30.43 -27.23 7.06
C ASN A 72 -29.33 -27.35 8.16
N ASP A 73 -28.22 -26.63 8.03
CA ASP A 73 -27.09 -26.62 8.94
C ASP A 73 -27.33 -25.64 10.11
N ALA A 74 -28.58 -25.54 10.56
CA ALA A 74 -28.94 -24.68 11.70
C ALA A 74 -28.25 -25.10 13.03
N GLU A 75 -27.67 -26.29 13.09
CA GLU A 75 -26.91 -26.77 14.25
C GLU A 75 -25.40 -26.50 14.15
N GLU A 76 -24.82 -26.32 12.94
CA GLU A 76 -23.38 -26.05 12.78
C GLU A 76 -23.01 -24.57 12.93
N ALA A 77 -23.99 -23.66 12.94
CA ALA A 77 -23.74 -22.22 12.91
C ALA A 77 -23.28 -21.58 14.22
N LYS A 78 -23.00 -22.36 15.27
CA LYS A 78 -22.64 -21.84 16.60
C LYS A 78 -21.34 -22.41 17.17
N ALA A 79 -20.38 -22.78 16.33
CA ALA A 79 -19.05 -23.06 16.88
C ALA A 79 -18.50 -21.75 17.47
N PRO A 80 -18.12 -21.76 18.77
CA PRO A 80 -17.56 -20.57 19.39
C PRO A 80 -16.30 -20.16 18.63
N ILE A 81 -16.13 -18.86 18.42
CA ILE A 81 -15.00 -18.27 17.64
C ILE A 81 -13.66 -18.86 18.11
N GLY A 82 -13.52 -19.14 19.40
CA GLY A 82 -12.33 -19.75 19.98
C GLY A 82 -12.02 -21.15 19.46
N GLU A 83 -13.03 -22.01 19.29
CA GLU A 83 -12.85 -23.36 18.74
C GLU A 83 -12.51 -23.31 17.25
N THR A 84 -13.16 -22.43 16.49
CA THR A 84 -12.86 -22.19 15.09
C THR A 84 -11.42 -21.71 14.91
N LEU A 85 -10.97 -20.75 15.71
CA LEU A 85 -9.60 -20.26 15.69
C LEU A 85 -8.59 -21.34 16.10
N ALA A 86 -8.91 -22.15 17.11
CA ALA A 86 -8.05 -23.25 17.54
C ALA A 86 -7.93 -24.34 16.44
N TYR A 87 -9.02 -24.64 15.75
CA TYR A 87 -9.03 -25.55 14.60
C TYR A 87 -8.16 -25.02 13.46
N LEU A 88 -8.36 -23.75 13.08
CA LEU A 88 -7.60 -23.08 12.01
C LEU A 88 -6.10 -23.00 12.38
N ALA A 89 -5.77 -22.69 13.64
CA ALA A 89 -4.39 -22.64 14.11
C ALA A 89 -3.68 -24.00 14.06
N LYS A 90 -4.41 -25.12 14.17
CA LYS A 90 -3.86 -26.47 14.00
C LYS A 90 -3.69 -26.85 12.52
N ASN A 91 -4.43 -26.22 11.61
CA ASN A 91 -4.37 -26.54 10.19
C ASN A 91 -3.05 -26.05 9.58
N ARG A 92 -2.24 -26.97 9.05
CA ARG A 92 -0.93 -26.69 8.47
C ARG A 92 -1.01 -25.78 7.25
N LEU A 93 -2.02 -25.98 6.40
CA LEU A 93 -2.22 -25.15 5.19
C LEU A 93 -2.60 -23.72 5.58
N PHE A 94 -3.47 -23.55 6.57
CA PHE A 94 -3.86 -22.23 7.06
C PHE A 94 -2.67 -21.46 7.61
N ARG A 95 -1.81 -22.09 8.42
CA ARG A 95 -0.59 -21.45 8.95
C ARG A 95 0.38 -21.07 7.84
N ALA A 96 0.58 -21.97 6.87
CA ALA A 96 1.41 -21.68 5.70
C ALA A 96 0.86 -20.50 4.90
N GLY A 97 -0.47 -20.44 4.70
CA GLY A 97 -1.16 -19.34 4.03
C GLY A 97 -0.95 -18.00 4.74
N ILE A 98 -1.12 -17.96 6.07
CA ILE A 98 -0.86 -16.74 6.87
C ILE A 98 0.59 -16.29 6.73
N PHE A 99 1.54 -17.22 6.84
CA PHE A 99 2.96 -16.89 6.72
C PHE A 99 3.30 -16.35 5.34
N THR A 100 2.80 -16.98 4.28
CA THR A 100 2.96 -16.52 2.90
C THR A 100 2.36 -15.13 2.71
N GLN A 101 1.16 -14.89 3.24
CA GLN A 101 0.51 -13.59 3.16
C GLN A 101 1.29 -12.51 3.92
N PHE A 102 1.84 -12.83 5.08
CA PHE A 102 2.69 -11.93 5.85
C PHE A 102 3.94 -11.53 5.08
N LEU A 103 4.64 -12.50 4.49
CA LEU A 103 5.82 -12.24 3.65
C LEU A 103 5.47 -11.41 2.42
N TYR A 104 4.36 -11.73 1.74
CA TYR A 104 3.91 -10.99 0.57
C TYR A 104 3.60 -9.53 0.88
N VAL A 105 2.81 -9.25 1.93
CA VAL A 105 2.47 -7.88 2.32
C VAL A 105 3.70 -7.13 2.80
N GLY A 106 4.59 -7.79 3.56
CA GLY A 106 5.85 -7.22 4.02
C GLY A 106 6.74 -6.79 2.85
N LEU A 107 6.94 -7.65 1.86
CA LEU A 107 7.70 -7.34 0.65
C LEU A 107 7.08 -6.18 -0.14
N GLN A 108 5.77 -6.24 -0.36
CA GLN A 108 5.03 -5.19 -1.08
C GLN A 108 5.16 -3.82 -0.40
N THR A 109 4.98 -3.77 0.91
CA THR A 109 5.10 -2.53 1.69
C THR A 109 6.52 -1.99 1.66
N SER A 110 7.52 -2.87 1.77
CA SER A 110 8.93 -2.49 1.68
C SER A 110 9.27 -1.89 0.33
N LEU A 111 8.87 -2.51 -0.77
CA LEU A 111 9.09 -1.97 -2.12
C LEU A 111 8.47 -0.59 -2.27
N TRP A 112 7.23 -0.39 -1.86
CA TRP A 112 6.58 0.93 -1.94
C TRP A 112 7.27 1.99 -1.09
N THR A 113 7.72 1.63 0.12
CA THR A 113 8.39 2.57 1.03
C THR A 113 9.75 2.98 0.48
N PHE A 114 10.49 2.03 -0.08
CA PHE A 114 11.86 2.29 -0.54
C PHE A 114 11.95 2.81 -1.97
N THR A 115 10.89 2.75 -2.79
CA THR A 115 10.90 3.25 -4.18
C THR A 115 11.31 4.72 -4.28
N ILE A 116 10.72 5.58 -3.43
CA ILE A 116 11.08 7.02 -3.42
C ILE A 116 12.55 7.20 -3.00
N ARG A 117 12.97 6.50 -1.95
CA ARG A 117 14.36 6.58 -1.45
C ARG A 117 15.37 6.06 -2.45
N LEU A 118 15.04 5.00 -3.17
CA LEU A 118 15.88 4.47 -4.25
C LEU A 118 16.03 5.49 -5.37
N ALA A 119 14.94 6.11 -5.82
CA ALA A 119 14.97 7.14 -6.85
C ALA A 119 15.86 8.33 -6.45
N LEU A 120 15.71 8.83 -5.22
CA LEU A 120 16.50 9.95 -4.69
C LEU A 120 17.98 9.59 -4.50
N ASN A 121 18.30 8.32 -4.20
CA ASN A 121 19.69 7.88 -4.05
C ASN A 121 20.40 7.72 -5.39
N LEU A 122 19.68 7.32 -6.43
CA LEU A 122 20.23 7.12 -7.76
C LEU A 122 20.37 8.43 -8.55
N ASP A 123 19.53 9.41 -8.27
CA ASP A 123 19.61 10.74 -8.86
C ASP A 123 19.36 11.83 -7.80
N PRO A 124 20.45 12.38 -7.23
CA PRO A 124 20.37 13.45 -6.25
C PRO A 124 19.77 14.77 -6.74
N ALA A 125 19.60 14.94 -8.05
CA ALA A 125 18.93 16.12 -8.64
C ALA A 125 17.39 16.03 -8.52
N LEU A 126 16.85 14.84 -8.22
CA LEU A 126 15.42 14.65 -8.01
C LEU A 126 14.99 15.22 -6.66
N ASN A 127 13.84 15.88 -6.65
CA ASN A 127 13.13 16.21 -5.42
C ASN A 127 12.07 15.14 -5.08
N GLU A 128 11.61 15.12 -3.83
CA GLU A 128 10.63 14.14 -3.34
C GLU A 128 9.33 14.13 -4.16
N ARG A 129 8.89 15.30 -4.62
CA ARG A 129 7.69 15.44 -5.46
C ARG A 129 7.85 14.75 -6.81
N THR A 130 9.01 14.83 -7.42
CA THR A 130 9.31 14.16 -8.70
C THR A 130 9.52 12.67 -8.47
N ALA A 131 10.21 12.29 -7.39
CA ALA A 131 10.40 10.89 -7.00
C ALA A 131 9.07 10.18 -6.71
N ALA A 132 8.06 10.90 -6.20
CA ALA A 132 6.71 10.35 -6.01
C ALA A 132 6.02 9.88 -7.30
N ASN A 133 6.45 10.36 -8.49
CA ASN A 133 5.92 9.87 -9.77
C ASN A 133 6.26 8.39 -9.99
N TYR A 134 7.43 7.93 -9.55
CA TYR A 134 7.82 6.52 -9.65
C TYR A 134 6.93 5.65 -8.78
N LEU A 135 6.59 6.11 -7.57
CA LEU A 135 5.64 5.41 -6.71
C LEU A 135 4.23 5.34 -7.34
N ILE A 136 3.79 6.41 -8.00
CA ILE A 136 2.50 6.44 -8.72
C ILE A 136 2.54 5.44 -9.88
N ALA A 137 3.64 5.39 -10.64
CA ALA A 137 3.83 4.42 -11.72
C ALA A 137 3.81 2.98 -11.18
N ALA A 138 4.45 2.71 -10.04
CA ALA A 138 4.42 1.42 -9.36
C ALA A 138 3.00 1.00 -8.97
N PHE A 139 2.17 1.91 -8.45
CA PHE A 139 0.76 1.62 -8.15
C PHE A 139 -0.07 1.32 -9.40
N ILE A 140 0.17 2.04 -10.50
CA ILE A 140 -0.51 1.78 -11.77
C ILE A 140 -0.10 0.40 -12.29
N SER A 141 1.19 0.07 -12.29
CA SER A 141 1.72 -1.24 -12.71
C SER A 141 1.15 -2.37 -11.86
N PHE A 142 1.07 -2.16 -10.54
CA PHE A 142 0.45 -3.11 -9.61
C PHE A 142 -1.03 -3.36 -9.91
N PHE A 143 -1.79 -2.30 -10.20
CA PHE A 143 -3.20 -2.42 -10.56
C PHE A 143 -3.37 -3.17 -11.88
N LEU A 144 -2.57 -2.85 -12.89
CA LEU A 144 -2.57 -3.54 -14.18
C LEU A 144 -2.16 -5.00 -14.01
N GLY A 145 -1.11 -5.29 -13.25
CA GLY A 145 -0.67 -6.65 -12.96
C GLY A 145 -1.76 -7.48 -12.30
N LYS A 146 -2.46 -6.95 -11.29
CA LYS A 146 -3.60 -7.63 -10.67
C LYS A 146 -4.75 -7.87 -11.63
N THR A 147 -5.07 -6.89 -12.48
CA THR A 147 -6.14 -7.02 -13.47
C THR A 147 -5.81 -8.10 -14.49
N ILE A 148 -4.56 -8.10 -14.99
CA ILE A 148 -4.07 -9.14 -15.92
C ILE A 148 -4.10 -10.51 -15.27
N ALA A 149 -3.62 -10.64 -14.02
CA ALA A 149 -3.66 -11.90 -13.29
C ALA A 149 -5.09 -12.44 -13.16
N ASN A 150 -6.04 -11.57 -12.81
CA ASN A 150 -7.45 -11.94 -12.68
C ASN A 150 -8.07 -12.41 -14.02
N LEU A 151 -7.71 -11.76 -15.12
CA LEU A 151 -8.11 -12.17 -16.45
C LEU A 151 -7.49 -13.52 -16.86
N LEU A 152 -6.20 -13.72 -16.54
CA LEU A 152 -5.51 -14.99 -16.83
C LEU A 152 -6.08 -16.16 -16.02
N MET A 153 -6.55 -15.93 -14.79
CA MET A 153 -7.18 -16.96 -13.94
C MET A 153 -8.43 -17.57 -14.57
N THR A 154 -9.06 -16.88 -15.53
CA THR A 154 -10.21 -17.46 -16.26
C THR A 154 -9.80 -18.54 -17.26
N ARG A 155 -8.52 -18.62 -17.65
CA ARG A 155 -8.02 -19.53 -18.69
C ARG A 155 -6.85 -20.41 -18.22
N MET A 156 -6.16 -20.04 -17.18
CA MET A 156 -4.97 -20.73 -16.67
C MET A 156 -5.17 -21.16 -15.22
N SER A 157 -4.43 -22.17 -14.78
CA SER A 157 -4.46 -22.61 -13.38
C SER A 157 -3.87 -21.54 -12.46
N GLU A 158 -4.50 -21.33 -11.32
CA GLU A 158 -4.05 -20.38 -10.27
C GLU A 158 -2.59 -20.63 -9.87
N ASN A 159 -2.19 -21.89 -9.72
CA ASN A 159 -0.81 -22.25 -9.38
C ASN A 159 0.20 -21.85 -10.47
N GLY A 160 -0.18 -21.98 -11.75
CA GLY A 160 0.68 -21.58 -12.87
C GLY A 160 0.92 -20.07 -12.90
N ILE A 161 -0.13 -19.29 -12.67
CA ILE A 161 -0.05 -17.82 -12.60
C ILE A 161 0.80 -17.39 -11.42
N LEU A 162 0.57 -17.98 -10.23
CA LEU A 162 1.35 -17.68 -9.04
C LEU A 162 2.85 -17.97 -9.26
N MET A 163 3.17 -19.10 -9.88
CA MET A 163 4.55 -19.47 -10.19
C MET A 163 5.18 -18.50 -11.18
N ALA A 164 4.47 -18.11 -12.24
CA ALA A 164 4.97 -17.16 -13.23
C ALA A 164 5.24 -15.77 -12.62
N TYR A 165 4.32 -15.25 -11.81
CA TYR A 165 4.51 -13.97 -11.13
C TYR A 165 5.61 -14.00 -10.09
N SER A 166 5.75 -15.11 -9.35
CA SER A 166 6.85 -15.29 -8.38
C SER A 166 8.20 -15.31 -9.08
N LEU A 167 8.31 -16.01 -10.22
CA LEU A 167 9.53 -16.05 -11.01
C LEU A 167 9.87 -14.67 -11.58
N LEU A 168 8.88 -13.95 -12.11
CA LEU A 168 9.08 -12.58 -12.59
C LEU A 168 9.56 -11.67 -11.46
N GLY A 169 8.97 -11.77 -10.26
CA GLY A 169 9.39 -10.99 -9.09
C GLY A 169 10.85 -11.27 -8.70
N VAL A 170 11.27 -12.55 -8.68
CA VAL A 170 12.67 -12.91 -8.41
C VAL A 170 13.61 -12.33 -9.47
N LEU A 171 13.24 -12.38 -10.74
CA LEU A 171 14.05 -11.80 -11.81
C LEU A 171 14.17 -10.27 -11.67
N CYS A 172 13.08 -9.56 -11.38
CA CYS A 172 13.11 -8.11 -11.15
C CYS A 172 14.00 -7.74 -9.95
N ILE A 173 13.85 -8.41 -8.81
CA ILE A 173 14.68 -8.15 -7.63
C ILE A 173 16.14 -8.44 -7.92
N THR A 174 16.45 -9.55 -8.60
CA THR A 174 17.82 -9.88 -8.99
C THR A 174 18.41 -8.81 -9.90
N TYR A 175 17.63 -8.32 -10.85
CA TYR A 175 18.05 -7.24 -11.75
C TYR A 175 18.38 -5.96 -10.97
N ILE A 176 17.54 -5.56 -10.01
CA ILE A 176 17.77 -4.36 -9.16
C ILE A 176 19.09 -4.48 -8.38
N VAL A 177 19.39 -5.68 -7.87
CA VAL A 177 20.60 -5.91 -7.05
C VAL A 177 21.87 -5.95 -7.91
N VAL A 178 21.81 -6.55 -9.10
CA VAL A 178 22.99 -6.77 -9.95
C VAL A 178 23.34 -5.53 -10.78
N VAL A 179 22.34 -4.75 -11.19
CA VAL A 179 22.53 -3.58 -12.06
C VAL A 179 22.01 -2.34 -11.36
N PRO A 180 22.75 -1.75 -10.41
CA PRO A 180 22.33 -0.53 -9.72
C PRO A 180 22.39 0.68 -10.67
N SER A 181 21.37 0.88 -11.47
CA SER A 181 21.23 1.99 -12.41
C SER A 181 19.86 2.63 -12.26
N PHE A 182 19.69 3.86 -12.77
CA PHE A 182 18.39 4.55 -12.69
C PHE A 182 17.23 3.76 -13.33
N THR A 183 17.53 2.92 -14.32
CA THR A 183 16.54 2.04 -14.96
C THR A 183 15.94 1.00 -14.00
N THR A 184 16.64 0.69 -12.90
CA THR A 184 16.15 -0.28 -11.89
C THR A 184 14.96 0.24 -11.10
N VAL A 185 14.76 1.57 -11.03
CA VAL A 185 13.58 2.17 -10.39
C VAL A 185 12.29 1.74 -11.08
N TYR A 186 12.34 1.46 -12.39
CA TYR A 186 11.17 0.96 -13.14
C TYR A 186 10.92 -0.54 -12.93
N ALA A 187 11.90 -1.28 -12.43
CA ALA A 187 11.76 -2.70 -12.11
C ALA A 187 11.28 -2.96 -10.67
N ALA A 188 11.33 -1.93 -9.82
CA ALA A 188 10.82 -1.98 -8.45
C ALA A 188 9.31 -1.73 -8.40
#